data_cc3166a951d09bb2962bd915abb0f1b2
#
_entry.id   cc3166a951d09bb2962bd915abb0f1b2
#
_cell.length_a   1.000
_cell.length_b   1.000
_cell.length_c   1.000
_cell.angle_alpha   90.00
_cell.angle_beta   90.00
_cell.angle_gamma   90.00
#
_symmetry.space_group_name_H-M   'P 1'
#
loop_
_entity.id
_entity.type
_entity.pdbx_description
1 polymer ?
#
loop_
_entity_poly.entity_id
_entity_poly.type
_entity_poly.pdbx_seq_one_letter_code
_entity_poly.pdbx_strand_id
1 'polypeptide(L)'
;MKRILSLSVTVLLLIILSACKGTSGDSIKPNNENMIINIENNANFDIYGVKVNILGHSPTSVNADGSEIKKGQSLMFEFLEEDFKLDGEATMVVSILNNNNIENNDDVIPIDKKIKLELGNNKELFFEITGNSISKADLKKVN
;
A
#
# COMPACT_ATOMS: atom_id res chain seq x y z
N MET A 1 33.19 45.07 -2.70
CA MET A 1 32.80 44.10 -1.67
C MET A 1 31.31 43.75 -1.67
N LYS A 2 30.36 44.70 -1.78
CA LYS A 2 28.90 44.40 -1.75
C LYS A 2 28.40 43.50 -2.93
N ARG A 3 29.00 43.58 -4.11
CA ARG A 3 28.57 42.78 -5.29
C ARG A 3 29.03 41.33 -5.24
N ILE A 4 30.16 41.05 -4.61
CA ILE A 4 30.69 39.69 -4.45
C ILE A 4 29.89 38.93 -3.39
N LEU A 5 29.43 39.59 -2.32
CA LEU A 5 28.59 39.02 -1.29
C LEU A 5 27.22 38.61 -1.83
N SER A 6 26.62 39.42 -2.71
CA SER A 6 25.35 39.11 -3.35
C SER A 6 25.43 37.89 -4.27
N LEU A 7 26.53 37.75 -5.02
CA LEU A 7 26.71 36.56 -5.89
C LEU A 7 26.89 35.28 -5.11
N SER A 8 27.63 35.35 -4.00
CA SER A 8 27.86 34.22 -3.12
C SER A 8 26.58 33.69 -2.43
N VAL A 9 25.69 34.59 -2.00
CA VAL A 9 24.38 34.24 -1.42
C VAL A 9 23.45 33.61 -2.45
N THR A 10 23.45 34.13 -3.69
CA THR A 10 22.62 33.59 -4.76
C THR A 10 23.04 32.19 -5.17
N VAL A 11 24.35 31.92 -5.24
CA VAL A 11 24.88 30.59 -5.55
C VAL A 11 24.57 29.61 -4.43
N LEU A 12 24.68 30.01 -3.16
CA LEU A 12 24.32 29.18 -2.00
C LEU A 12 22.82 28.81 -1.98
N LEU A 13 21.95 29.77 -2.34
CA LEU A 13 20.51 29.55 -2.41
C LEU A 13 20.12 28.52 -3.51
N LEU A 14 20.81 28.54 -4.64
CA LEU A 14 20.61 27.62 -5.75
C LEU A 14 21.04 26.18 -5.40
N ILE A 15 22.04 26.01 -4.55
CA ILE A 15 22.50 24.69 -4.09
C ILE A 15 21.47 24.06 -3.13
N ILE A 16 20.78 24.87 -2.32
CA ILE A 16 19.77 24.38 -1.37
C ILE A 16 18.50 23.88 -2.12
N LEU A 17 18.14 24.51 -3.25
CA LEU A 17 16.98 24.12 -4.05
C LEU A 17 17.18 22.82 -4.83
N SER A 18 18.41 22.38 -5.07
CA SER A 18 18.69 21.12 -5.75
C SER A 18 18.71 19.88 -4.82
N ALA A 19 18.55 20.06 -3.51
CA ALA A 19 18.56 18.97 -2.53
C ALA A 19 17.19 18.29 -2.31
N CYS A 20 16.11 18.80 -2.93
CA CYS A 20 14.81 18.12 -2.98
C CYS A 20 14.68 17.23 -4.23
N LYS A 21 15.64 16.34 -4.49
CA LYS A 21 15.31 15.07 -5.12
C LYS A 21 14.58 14.27 -4.06
N GLY A 22 13.25 14.19 -4.20
CA GLY A 22 12.48 13.23 -3.45
C GLY A 22 13.20 11.88 -3.54
N THR A 23 13.72 11.40 -2.45
CA THR A 23 14.07 10.00 -2.30
C THR A 23 12.79 9.24 -2.60
N SER A 24 12.67 8.73 -3.81
CA SER A 24 11.81 7.58 -4.08
C SER A 24 12.31 6.54 -3.09
N GLY A 25 11.55 6.32 -2.01
CA GLY A 25 11.89 5.27 -1.07
C GLY A 25 12.14 4.01 -1.90
N ASP A 26 13.26 3.36 -1.69
CA ASP A 26 13.54 2.10 -2.36
C ASP A 26 12.31 1.22 -2.12
N SER A 27 11.71 0.70 -3.20
CA SER A 27 10.57 -0.21 -3.07
C SER A 27 11.03 -1.41 -2.24
N ILE A 28 10.31 -1.69 -1.17
CA ILE A 28 10.56 -2.87 -0.34
C ILE A 28 10.48 -4.10 -1.26
N LYS A 29 11.49 -4.96 -1.17
CA LYS A 29 11.59 -6.17 -1.98
C LYS A 29 11.44 -7.40 -1.10
N PRO A 30 10.94 -8.51 -1.66
CA PRO A 30 10.92 -9.77 -0.94
C PRO A 30 12.35 -10.16 -0.51
N ASN A 31 12.46 -10.70 0.70
CA ASN A 31 13.71 -11.18 1.28
C ASN A 31 13.43 -12.36 2.22
N ASN A 32 14.46 -12.90 2.87
CA ASN A 32 14.34 -14.08 3.72
C ASN A 32 13.58 -13.85 5.05
N GLU A 33 13.09 -12.63 5.30
CA GLU A 33 12.41 -12.25 6.53
C GLU A 33 10.99 -11.73 6.27
N ASN A 34 10.60 -11.55 4.99
CA ASN A 34 9.31 -10.99 4.64
C ASN A 34 8.58 -11.72 3.50
N MET A 35 7.28 -11.48 3.47
CA MET A 35 6.37 -11.74 2.35
C MET A 35 5.69 -10.44 1.96
N ILE A 36 5.58 -10.16 0.66
CA ILE A 36 4.95 -8.94 0.13
C ILE A 36 3.66 -9.32 -0.60
N ILE A 37 2.61 -8.55 -0.34
CA ILE A 37 1.35 -8.62 -1.08
C ILE A 37 1.10 -7.26 -1.71
N ASN A 38 0.96 -7.24 -3.02
CA ASN A 38 0.57 -6.08 -3.80
C ASN A 38 -0.90 -6.21 -4.21
N ILE A 39 -1.68 -5.17 -3.97
CA ILE A 39 -3.10 -5.13 -4.36
C ILE A 39 -3.33 -3.89 -5.22
N GLU A 40 -3.66 -4.10 -6.48
CA GLU A 40 -3.98 -3.03 -7.42
C GLU A 40 -5.49 -2.74 -7.40
N ASN A 41 -5.84 -1.45 -7.39
CA ASN A 41 -7.22 -1.02 -7.55
C ASN A 41 -7.61 -0.97 -9.03
N ASN A 42 -8.39 -1.93 -9.49
CA ASN A 42 -9.01 -1.97 -10.82
C ASN A 42 -10.55 -1.88 -10.74
N ALA A 43 -11.09 -1.43 -9.61
CA ALA A 43 -12.52 -1.21 -9.41
C ALA A 43 -13.02 0.03 -10.18
N ASN A 44 -14.35 0.06 -10.41
CA ASN A 44 -15.04 1.20 -10.99
C ASN A 44 -15.89 1.95 -9.94
N PHE A 45 -15.43 1.98 -8.70
CA PHE A 45 -16.02 2.71 -7.58
C PHE A 45 -14.88 3.21 -6.67
N ASP A 46 -15.19 4.18 -5.80
CA ASP A 46 -14.20 4.84 -4.96
C ASP A 46 -13.74 3.91 -3.82
N ILE A 47 -12.44 3.82 -3.64
CA ILE A 47 -11.76 3.09 -2.56
C ILE A 47 -10.85 4.08 -1.83
N TYR A 48 -11.02 4.22 -0.51
CA TYR A 48 -10.19 5.12 0.31
C TYR A 48 -9.06 4.40 1.04
N GLY A 49 -9.14 3.09 1.11
CA GLY A 49 -8.09 2.26 1.68
C GLY A 49 -8.41 0.78 1.54
N VAL A 50 -7.39 -0.01 1.82
CA VAL A 50 -7.49 -1.48 1.80
C VAL A 50 -6.90 -2.01 3.10
N LYS A 51 -7.61 -2.95 3.72
CA LYS A 51 -7.18 -3.69 4.90
C LYS A 51 -6.99 -5.15 4.54
N VAL A 52 -5.84 -5.70 4.87
CA VAL A 52 -5.52 -7.12 4.64
C VAL A 52 -5.41 -7.82 5.99
N ASN A 53 -6.16 -8.90 6.20
CA ASN A 53 -6.07 -9.72 7.39
C ASN A 53 -5.52 -11.10 7.04
N ILE A 54 -4.46 -11.50 7.73
CA ILE A 54 -3.86 -12.84 7.68
C ILE A 54 -3.53 -13.25 9.11
N LEU A 55 -4.06 -14.36 9.59
CA LEU A 55 -3.82 -14.92 10.94
C LEU A 55 -4.03 -13.91 12.09
N GLY A 56 -4.91 -12.91 11.88
CA GLY A 56 -5.21 -11.89 12.88
C GLY A 56 -4.37 -10.62 12.77
N HIS A 57 -3.26 -10.64 12.03
CA HIS A 57 -2.50 -9.43 11.68
C HIS A 57 -3.24 -8.69 10.57
N SER A 58 -3.52 -7.39 10.78
CA SER A 58 -4.47 -6.64 9.94
C SER A 58 -3.96 -5.25 9.52
N PRO A 59 -2.87 -5.14 8.76
CA PRO A 59 -2.40 -3.86 8.25
C PRO A 59 -3.43 -3.22 7.33
N THR A 60 -3.48 -1.88 7.38
CA THR A 60 -4.33 -1.03 6.53
C THR A 60 -3.46 -0.06 5.76
N SER A 61 -3.71 0.09 4.48
CA SER A 61 -3.03 1.05 3.61
C SER A 61 -4.03 2.07 3.06
N VAL A 62 -3.67 3.35 3.18
CA VAL A 62 -4.45 4.52 2.72
C VAL A 62 -3.50 5.52 2.09
N ASN A 63 -4.01 6.45 1.29
CA ASN A 63 -3.23 7.61 0.88
C ASN A 63 -3.01 8.57 2.06
N ALA A 64 -1.80 9.11 2.20
CA ALA A 64 -1.42 9.96 3.33
C ALA A 64 -2.26 11.26 3.44
N ASP A 65 -2.83 11.73 2.34
CA ASP A 65 -3.70 12.91 2.27
C ASP A 65 -5.18 12.57 2.44
N GLY A 66 -5.52 11.29 2.68
CA GLY A 66 -6.89 10.81 2.81
C GLY A 66 -7.68 10.77 1.49
N SER A 67 -7.00 10.95 0.35
CA SER A 67 -7.63 10.84 -0.97
C SER A 67 -7.96 9.39 -1.33
N GLU A 68 -8.83 9.21 -2.31
CA GLU A 68 -9.15 7.89 -2.85
C GLU A 68 -7.91 7.22 -3.50
N ILE A 69 -7.86 5.91 -3.41
CA ILE A 69 -6.90 5.08 -4.13
C ILE A 69 -7.32 5.06 -5.60
N LYS A 70 -6.52 5.65 -6.47
CA LYS A 70 -6.85 5.76 -7.90
C LYS A 70 -6.85 4.40 -8.59
N LYS A 71 -7.68 4.26 -9.61
CA LYS A 71 -7.63 3.09 -10.49
C LYS A 71 -6.25 2.94 -11.11
N GLY A 72 -5.69 1.71 -11.06
CA GLY A 72 -4.32 1.40 -11.46
C GLY A 72 -3.26 1.66 -10.37
N GLN A 73 -3.64 2.26 -9.23
CA GLN A 73 -2.73 2.41 -8.10
C GLN A 73 -2.59 1.08 -7.36
N SER A 74 -1.36 0.71 -7.04
CA SER A 74 -1.05 -0.49 -6.26
C SER A 74 -0.71 -0.11 -4.82
N LEU A 75 -1.23 -0.88 -3.88
CA LEU A 75 -0.93 -0.82 -2.46
C LEU A 75 -0.09 -2.02 -2.07
N MET A 76 0.99 -1.78 -1.33
CA MET A 76 1.90 -2.82 -0.88
C MET A 76 1.70 -3.08 0.61
N PHE A 77 1.66 -4.36 0.96
CA PHE A 77 1.59 -4.86 2.33
C PHE A 77 2.78 -5.78 2.57
N GLU A 78 3.59 -5.44 3.55
CA GLU A 78 4.70 -6.26 4.01
C GLU A 78 4.26 -7.03 5.25
N PHE A 79 4.54 -8.33 5.28
CA PHE A 79 4.34 -9.22 6.42
C PHE A 79 5.70 -9.78 6.82
N LEU A 80 6.04 -9.65 8.08
CA LEU A 80 7.32 -10.05 8.63
C LEU A 80 7.21 -11.37 9.40
N GLU A 81 8.31 -12.11 9.49
CA GLU A 81 8.38 -13.33 10.30
C GLU A 81 8.08 -13.05 11.79
N GLU A 82 8.28 -11.80 12.26
CA GLU A 82 7.92 -11.37 13.62
C GLU A 82 6.42 -11.15 13.84
N ASP A 83 5.65 -10.89 12.77
CA ASP A 83 4.20 -10.73 12.86
C ASP A 83 3.51 -12.07 13.10
N PHE A 84 3.93 -13.08 12.36
CA PHE A 84 3.54 -14.48 12.45
C PHE A 84 4.46 -15.34 11.59
N LYS A 85 4.52 -16.63 11.89
CA LYS A 85 5.36 -17.55 11.14
C LYS A 85 4.97 -17.62 9.67
N LEU A 86 5.91 -17.30 8.78
CA LEU A 86 5.71 -17.28 7.33
C LEU A 86 5.91 -18.68 6.72
N ASP A 87 5.14 -19.67 7.20
CA ASP A 87 5.12 -21.02 6.63
C ASP A 87 3.70 -21.61 6.59
N GLY A 88 3.51 -22.63 5.74
CA GLY A 88 2.25 -23.34 5.60
C GLY A 88 1.17 -22.54 4.86
N GLU A 89 -0.10 -22.83 5.16
CA GLU A 89 -1.25 -22.20 4.51
C GLU A 89 -2.00 -21.28 5.47
N ALA A 90 -2.49 -20.16 4.97
CA ALA A 90 -3.39 -19.26 5.69
C ALA A 90 -4.53 -18.78 4.81
N THR A 91 -5.55 -18.21 5.45
CA THR A 91 -6.64 -17.51 4.75
C THR A 91 -6.42 -16.02 4.84
N MET A 92 -6.41 -15.36 3.70
CA MET A 92 -6.43 -13.90 3.59
C MET A 92 -7.85 -13.41 3.41
N VAL A 93 -8.20 -12.37 4.17
CA VAL A 93 -9.43 -11.59 4.03
C VAL A 93 -9.02 -10.17 3.69
N VAL A 94 -9.59 -9.62 2.62
CA VAL A 94 -9.38 -8.23 2.22
C VAL A 94 -10.66 -7.45 2.45
N SER A 95 -10.52 -6.25 3.01
CA SER A 95 -11.62 -5.31 3.22
C SER A 95 -11.31 -3.98 2.59
N ILE A 96 -12.34 -3.28 2.16
CA ILE A 96 -12.26 -1.97 1.50
C ILE A 96 -12.75 -0.92 2.50
N LEU A 97 -12.06 0.22 2.57
CA LEU A 97 -12.52 1.41 3.27
C LEU A 97 -13.35 2.24 2.29
N ASN A 98 -14.63 2.48 2.66
CA ASN A 98 -15.59 3.20 1.84
C ASN A 98 -15.50 4.72 1.97
N ASN A 99 -14.76 5.21 2.96
CA ASN A 99 -14.48 6.63 3.19
C ASN A 99 -13.10 6.81 3.83
N ASN A 100 -12.69 8.06 4.03
CA ASN A 100 -11.40 8.42 4.61
C ASN A 100 -11.37 8.41 6.15
N ASN A 101 -12.46 8.01 6.82
CA ASN A 101 -12.52 7.93 8.28
C ASN A 101 -12.12 6.52 8.77
N ILE A 102 -10.84 6.33 9.04
CA ILE A 102 -10.25 5.05 9.45
C ILE A 102 -10.77 4.58 10.84
N GLU A 103 -11.28 5.50 11.66
CA GLU A 103 -11.73 5.19 13.02
C GLU A 103 -13.12 4.55 13.07
N ASN A 104 -13.89 4.67 12.00
CA ASN A 104 -15.24 4.11 11.93
C ASN A 104 -15.21 2.69 11.33
N ASN A 105 -15.37 1.68 12.16
CA ASN A 105 -15.39 0.28 11.71
C ASN A 105 -16.59 -0.04 10.78
N ASP A 106 -17.65 0.75 10.78
CA ASP A 106 -18.81 0.55 9.91
C ASP A 106 -18.51 0.85 8.44
N ASP A 107 -17.40 1.55 8.19
CA ASP A 107 -16.95 1.90 6.84
C ASP A 107 -15.93 0.90 6.25
N VAL A 108 -15.61 -0.16 7.00
CA VAL A 108 -14.72 -1.24 6.58
C VAL A 108 -15.56 -2.41 6.06
N ILE A 109 -15.61 -2.57 4.76
CA ILE A 109 -16.46 -3.55 4.08
C ILE A 109 -15.62 -4.71 3.58
N PRO A 110 -15.78 -5.93 4.12
CA PRO A 110 -15.04 -7.09 3.63
C PRO A 110 -15.49 -7.47 2.22
N ILE A 111 -14.52 -7.87 1.39
CA ILE A 111 -14.81 -8.59 0.15
C ILE A 111 -15.18 -10.03 0.54
N ASP A 112 -16.32 -10.52 0.07
CA ASP A 112 -16.85 -11.84 0.45
C ASP A 112 -15.90 -13.01 0.14
N LYS A 113 -15.00 -12.81 -0.80
CA LYS A 113 -14.06 -13.83 -1.25
C LYS A 113 -12.87 -13.95 -0.30
N LYS A 114 -12.71 -15.13 0.28
CA LYS A 114 -11.54 -15.52 1.06
C LYS A 114 -10.51 -16.21 0.17
N ILE A 115 -9.26 -15.80 0.27
CA ILE A 115 -8.16 -16.35 -0.53
C ILE A 115 -7.30 -17.26 0.34
N LYS A 116 -7.10 -18.50 -0.09
CA LYS A 116 -6.07 -19.37 0.50
C LYS A 116 -4.71 -18.96 -0.04
N LEU A 117 -3.78 -18.71 0.85
CA LEU A 117 -2.39 -18.37 0.57
C LEU A 117 -1.49 -19.48 1.07
N GLU A 118 -0.48 -19.79 0.30
CA GLU A 118 0.71 -20.45 0.78
C GLU A 118 1.68 -19.37 1.27
N LEU A 119 1.94 -19.34 2.57
CA LEU A 119 2.87 -18.41 3.20
C LEU A 119 4.31 -18.77 2.85
N GLY A 120 5.22 -17.81 2.92
CA GLY A 120 6.63 -18.05 2.66
C GLY A 120 7.46 -16.77 2.65
N ASN A 121 8.66 -16.86 3.20
CA ASN A 121 9.68 -15.83 3.08
C ASN A 121 10.11 -15.67 1.63
N ASN A 122 10.64 -14.49 1.29
CA ASN A 122 11.10 -14.14 -0.05
C ASN A 122 10.01 -14.33 -1.13
N LYS A 123 8.76 -14.08 -0.77
CA LYS A 123 7.59 -14.28 -1.63
C LYS A 123 6.92 -12.95 -1.93
N GLU A 124 6.51 -12.77 -3.17
CA GLU A 124 5.73 -11.64 -3.62
C GLU A 124 4.48 -12.13 -4.35
N LEU A 125 3.33 -11.62 -3.92
CA LEU A 125 2.02 -12.00 -4.45
C LEU A 125 1.30 -10.77 -4.98
N PHE A 126 0.59 -10.93 -6.10
CA PHE A 126 -0.13 -9.86 -6.76
C PHE A 126 -1.61 -10.18 -6.84
N PHE A 127 -2.43 -9.20 -6.50
CA PHE A 127 -3.88 -9.24 -6.56
C PHE A 127 -4.43 -7.98 -7.20
N GLU A 128 -5.65 -8.04 -7.67
CA GLU A 128 -6.42 -6.88 -8.11
C GLU A 128 -7.81 -6.89 -7.48
N ILE A 129 -8.28 -5.71 -7.08
CA ILE A 129 -9.67 -5.47 -6.70
C ILE A 129 -10.41 -5.00 -7.95
N THR A 130 -11.50 -5.67 -8.29
CA THR A 130 -12.36 -5.35 -9.44
C THR A 130 -13.83 -5.23 -9.00
N GLY A 131 -14.67 -4.69 -9.86
CA GLY A 131 -16.11 -4.59 -9.62
C GLY A 131 -16.68 -3.22 -10.02
N ASN A 132 -18.01 -3.13 -10.10
CA ASN A 132 -18.73 -1.91 -10.46
C ASN A 132 -19.40 -1.22 -9.27
N SER A 133 -19.34 -1.84 -8.10
CA SER A 133 -19.81 -1.30 -6.82
C SER A 133 -19.14 -2.06 -5.69
N ILE A 134 -19.12 -1.47 -4.49
CA ILE A 134 -18.50 -2.07 -3.33
C ILE A 134 -19.14 -3.42 -2.96
N SER A 135 -20.45 -3.56 -3.11
CA SER A 135 -21.17 -4.82 -2.86
C SER A 135 -20.93 -5.91 -3.93
N LYS A 136 -20.25 -5.56 -5.02
CA LYS A 136 -19.86 -6.48 -6.11
C LYS A 136 -18.34 -6.47 -6.30
N ALA A 137 -17.61 -6.05 -5.27
CA ALA A 137 -16.16 -6.11 -5.27
C ALA A 137 -15.70 -7.58 -5.33
N ASP A 138 -14.72 -7.85 -6.15
CA ASP A 138 -14.06 -9.15 -6.26
C ASP A 138 -12.54 -8.97 -6.16
N LEU A 139 -11.90 -9.95 -5.54
CA LEU A 139 -10.45 -10.02 -5.41
C LEU A 139 -9.90 -11.15 -6.28
N LYS A 140 -9.00 -10.83 -7.19
CA LYS A 140 -8.38 -11.80 -8.09
C LYS A 140 -6.88 -11.85 -7.88
N LYS A 141 -6.32 -13.05 -7.90
CA LYS A 141 -4.87 -13.24 -7.97
C LYS A 141 -4.42 -12.97 -9.42
N VAL A 142 -3.35 -12.19 -9.54
CA VAL A 142 -2.68 -11.90 -10.82
C VAL A 142 -1.40 -12.74 -10.87
N ASN A 143 -1.15 -13.39 -12.00
CA ASN A 143 0.04 -14.25 -12.20
C ASN A 143 1.18 -13.44 -12.81
#